data_7d81d99fed37d59c89eac6c76ab8bad0
#
_entry.id   7d81d99fed37d59c89eac6c76ab8bad0
#
_cell.length_a   1.000
_cell.length_b   1.000
_cell.length_c   1.000
_cell.angle_alpha   90.00
_cell.angle_beta   90.00
_cell.angle_gamma   90.00
#
_symmetry.space_group_name_H-M   'P 1'
#
loop_
_entity.id
_entity.type
_entity.pdbx_description
1 polymer ?
#
loop_
_entity_poly.entity_id
_entity_poly.type
_entity_poly.pdbx_seq_one_letter_code
_entity_poly.pdbx_strand_id
1 'polypeptide(L)'
;MSGKYDVVVIGAGPGGYVAAIKAAKLGLKTAIIEERRAGGTCLNRGCIPAKAMIHASSLYRKMQEAERFGISASDVTYDYEKIVAYKEETTDKLVQGVEHLLNANGVDVYDGKGTLLEEKKVRIRKEQEDVVLEGENIILASGSKPLILPIPGMDSERVLTSDALFAMKEAPKSLIIIGGGVISVEFATVYANLGCKITILEAMPKLVPNMDKEISQNLKMILKKRGIDIHTSAAVQGVTTEDGTCTCHYIEKDQEQEVTADYVLCAVGRCPNTDGLFGENVKPDMERGRVLVNANFESSIPGVYAIGDLIFGVQLAHAASAQGIVVAEKLAGKEPSIDLSIVPGCVYTDPEIASAGMTEDQAKANGIAVKCGKFIMSANGKSIITQEERGFIKVVADEATGKILGAQMMCARATDMIGEFVTAITNGMTVEQMLRGMRSHPTYNEGIGEALEELEGGAVHVVPRKKK
;
A
#
# COMPACT_ATOMS: atom_id res chain seq x y z
N MET A 1 30.57 -23.72 -4.95
CA MET A 1 30.37 -23.95 -6.41
C MET A 1 29.75 -22.70 -7.00
N SER A 2 30.41 -22.05 -7.96
CA SER A 2 29.82 -20.88 -8.65
C SER A 2 28.74 -21.38 -9.62
N GLY A 3 27.47 -21.02 -9.35
CA GLY A 3 26.38 -21.26 -10.29
C GLY A 3 26.31 -20.13 -11.32
N LYS A 4 26.19 -20.45 -12.61
CA LYS A 4 25.89 -19.45 -13.64
C LYS A 4 24.41 -19.47 -13.97
N TYR A 5 23.78 -18.27 -13.99
CA TYR A 5 22.36 -18.05 -14.20
C TYR A 5 22.11 -17.02 -15.30
N ASP A 6 20.98 -17.13 -15.98
CA ASP A 6 20.52 -16.07 -16.88
C ASP A 6 20.01 -14.85 -16.08
N VAL A 7 19.39 -15.13 -14.92
CA VAL A 7 18.85 -14.09 -14.02
C VAL A 7 19.16 -14.43 -12.56
N VAL A 8 19.74 -13.48 -11.83
CA VAL A 8 19.87 -13.54 -10.37
C VAL A 8 19.07 -12.40 -9.76
N VAL A 9 18.13 -12.72 -8.84
CA VAL A 9 17.28 -11.74 -8.17
C VAL A 9 17.74 -11.56 -6.72
N ILE A 10 17.94 -10.34 -6.28
CA ILE A 10 18.26 -10.01 -4.87
C ILE A 10 17.04 -9.44 -4.18
N GLY A 11 16.46 -10.20 -3.24
CA GLY A 11 15.24 -9.91 -2.51
C GLY A 11 14.03 -10.67 -3.05
N ALA A 12 13.32 -11.38 -2.17
CA ALA A 12 12.12 -12.15 -2.49
C ALA A 12 10.82 -11.46 -2.04
N GLY A 13 10.78 -10.12 -2.05
CA GLY A 13 9.54 -9.35 -1.93
C GLY A 13 8.65 -9.51 -3.17
N PRO A 14 7.45 -8.85 -3.22
CA PRO A 14 6.50 -8.98 -4.33
C PRO A 14 7.11 -8.76 -5.72
N GLY A 15 8.00 -7.80 -5.87
CA GLY A 15 8.70 -7.59 -7.14
C GLY A 15 9.64 -8.74 -7.47
N GLY A 16 10.45 -9.16 -6.49
CA GLY A 16 11.52 -10.15 -6.71
C GLY A 16 11.00 -11.56 -6.96
N TYR A 17 10.12 -12.11 -6.10
CA TYR A 17 9.63 -13.47 -6.32
C TYR A 17 8.77 -13.58 -7.58
N VAL A 18 8.00 -12.54 -7.92
CA VAL A 18 7.21 -12.52 -9.15
C VAL A 18 8.13 -12.46 -10.37
N ALA A 19 9.17 -11.61 -10.35
CA ALA A 19 10.16 -11.55 -11.43
C ALA A 19 10.87 -12.91 -11.62
N ALA A 20 11.31 -13.55 -10.53
CA ALA A 20 11.99 -14.83 -10.58
C ALA A 20 11.13 -15.95 -11.17
N ILE A 21 9.88 -16.08 -10.69
CA ILE A 21 8.93 -17.08 -11.21
C ILE A 21 8.61 -16.79 -12.68
N LYS A 22 8.39 -15.53 -13.05
CA LYS A 22 8.10 -15.15 -14.44
C LYS A 22 9.27 -15.46 -15.35
N ALA A 23 10.50 -15.12 -14.95
CA ALA A 23 11.72 -15.42 -15.70
C ALA A 23 11.88 -16.94 -15.92
N ALA A 24 11.73 -17.75 -14.87
CA ALA A 24 11.78 -19.20 -14.94
C ALA A 24 10.71 -19.78 -15.89
N LYS A 25 9.46 -19.30 -15.82
CA LYS A 25 8.38 -19.69 -16.75
C LYS A 25 8.67 -19.32 -18.20
N LEU A 26 9.53 -18.33 -18.43
CA LEU A 26 9.98 -17.94 -19.78
C LEU A 26 11.22 -18.70 -20.23
N GLY A 27 11.68 -19.69 -19.46
CA GLY A 27 12.79 -20.57 -19.78
C GLY A 27 14.17 -20.06 -19.36
N LEU A 28 14.25 -18.97 -18.60
CA LEU A 28 15.50 -18.44 -18.08
C LEU A 28 15.91 -19.18 -16.80
N LYS A 29 17.15 -19.63 -16.72
CA LYS A 29 17.71 -20.23 -15.51
C LYS A 29 17.85 -19.16 -14.43
N THR A 30 17.08 -19.28 -13.35
CA THR A 30 16.88 -18.20 -12.38
C THR A 30 17.28 -18.62 -10.97
N ALA A 31 18.00 -17.74 -10.28
CA ALA A 31 18.25 -17.81 -8.84
C ALA A 31 17.62 -16.61 -8.13
N ILE A 32 17.15 -16.82 -6.90
CA ILE A 32 16.67 -15.76 -6.01
C ILE A 32 17.36 -15.84 -4.65
N ILE A 33 17.70 -14.68 -4.08
CA ILE A 33 18.40 -14.57 -2.81
C ILE A 33 17.51 -13.79 -1.84
N GLU A 34 17.26 -14.34 -0.65
CA GLU A 34 16.48 -13.68 0.39
C GLU A 34 17.18 -13.78 1.74
N GLU A 35 17.30 -12.67 2.46
CA GLU A 35 17.97 -12.59 3.77
C GLU A 35 17.10 -13.13 4.91
N ARG A 36 15.78 -13.09 4.76
CA ARG A 36 14.84 -13.42 5.84
C ARG A 36 13.84 -14.49 5.41
N ARG A 37 12.70 -14.05 4.89
CA ARG A 37 11.58 -14.94 4.46
C ARG A 37 11.03 -14.48 3.12
N ALA A 38 10.67 -15.42 2.28
CA ALA A 38 9.97 -15.15 1.02
C ALA A 38 8.72 -14.27 1.24
N GLY A 39 8.36 -13.46 0.24
CA GLY A 39 7.26 -12.51 0.31
C GLY A 39 7.64 -11.11 0.84
N GLY A 40 8.87 -10.95 1.37
CA GLY A 40 9.44 -9.67 1.79
C GLY A 40 8.58 -8.89 2.79
N THR A 41 8.63 -7.57 2.72
CA THR A 41 7.86 -6.69 3.63
C THR A 41 6.36 -6.92 3.52
N CYS A 42 5.80 -7.02 2.32
CA CYS A 42 4.35 -7.11 2.11
C CYS A 42 3.71 -8.31 2.83
N LEU A 43 4.27 -9.52 2.66
CA LEU A 43 3.70 -10.71 3.26
C LEU A 43 4.01 -10.81 4.75
N ASN A 44 5.21 -10.44 5.17
CA ASN A 44 5.68 -10.74 6.53
C ASN A 44 5.44 -9.62 7.55
N ARG A 45 5.45 -8.34 7.15
CA ARG A 45 5.37 -7.18 8.05
C ARG A 45 4.81 -5.93 7.40
N GLY A 46 3.86 -6.11 6.48
CA GLY A 46 3.24 -5.01 5.73
C GLY A 46 1.78 -5.30 5.39
N CYS A 47 1.50 -5.49 4.10
CA CYS A 47 0.14 -5.60 3.58
C CYS A 47 -0.69 -6.71 4.24
N ILE A 48 -0.17 -7.94 4.26
CA ILE A 48 -0.93 -9.10 4.72
C ILE A 48 -1.19 -9.04 6.23
N PRO A 49 -0.17 -8.87 7.11
CA PRO A 49 -0.44 -8.75 8.53
C PRO A 49 -1.35 -7.56 8.87
N ALA A 50 -1.20 -6.41 8.19
CA ALA A 50 -2.09 -5.28 8.39
C ALA A 50 -3.55 -5.62 8.06
N LYS A 51 -3.80 -6.26 6.91
CA LYS A 51 -5.16 -6.60 6.46
C LYS A 51 -5.79 -7.70 7.32
N ALA A 52 -4.99 -8.65 7.83
CA ALA A 52 -5.46 -9.63 8.82
C ALA A 52 -5.93 -8.94 10.12
N MET A 53 -5.13 -7.99 10.65
CA MET A 53 -5.53 -7.24 11.85
C MET A 53 -6.72 -6.31 11.60
N ILE A 54 -6.80 -5.64 10.44
CA ILE A 54 -7.96 -4.83 10.04
C ILE A 54 -9.21 -5.71 10.01
N HIS A 55 -9.14 -6.89 9.39
CA HIS A 55 -10.26 -7.82 9.32
C HIS A 55 -10.73 -8.24 10.71
N ALA A 56 -9.83 -8.72 11.56
CA ALA A 56 -10.15 -9.16 12.92
C ALA A 56 -10.74 -8.02 13.77
N SER A 57 -10.13 -6.82 13.77
CA SER A 57 -10.62 -5.68 14.54
C SER A 57 -11.95 -5.14 14.02
N SER A 58 -12.16 -5.19 12.70
CA SER A 58 -13.45 -4.79 12.09
C SER A 58 -14.56 -5.77 12.43
N LEU A 59 -14.27 -7.09 12.48
CA LEU A 59 -15.22 -8.10 12.92
C LEU A 59 -15.63 -7.89 14.39
N TYR A 60 -14.65 -7.66 15.27
CA TYR A 60 -14.91 -7.35 16.68
C TYR A 60 -15.85 -6.14 16.82
N ARG A 61 -15.59 -5.07 16.12
CA ARG A 61 -16.46 -3.88 16.12
C ARG A 61 -17.86 -4.19 15.57
N LYS A 62 -17.96 -4.93 14.45
CA LYS A 62 -19.26 -5.31 13.88
C LYS A 62 -20.10 -6.17 14.85
N MET A 63 -19.46 -7.02 15.65
CA MET A 63 -20.14 -7.78 16.70
C MET A 63 -20.68 -6.87 17.82
N GLN A 64 -19.95 -5.84 18.23
CA GLN A 64 -20.43 -4.86 19.20
C GLN A 64 -21.61 -4.02 18.67
N GLU A 65 -21.68 -3.79 17.37
CA GLU A 65 -22.73 -3.03 16.70
C GLU A 65 -23.88 -3.93 16.17
N ALA A 66 -23.90 -5.23 16.50
CA ALA A 66 -24.83 -6.22 15.91
C ALA A 66 -26.30 -5.95 16.24
N GLU A 67 -26.59 -5.24 17.35
CA GLU A 67 -27.97 -4.89 17.78
C GLU A 67 -28.73 -4.11 16.69
N ARG A 68 -28.04 -3.31 15.89
CA ARG A 68 -28.65 -2.59 14.76
C ARG A 68 -29.25 -3.49 13.67
N PHE A 69 -28.88 -4.79 13.67
CA PHE A 69 -29.45 -5.83 12.80
C PHE A 69 -30.43 -6.76 13.53
N GLY A 70 -30.78 -6.45 14.79
CA GLY A 70 -31.63 -7.29 15.62
C GLY A 70 -30.91 -8.51 16.21
N ILE A 71 -29.59 -8.49 16.24
CA ILE A 71 -28.76 -9.57 16.78
C ILE A 71 -28.21 -9.14 18.13
N SER A 72 -28.61 -9.84 19.21
CA SER A 72 -28.06 -9.61 20.54
C SER A 72 -26.76 -10.38 20.72
N ALA A 73 -25.70 -9.68 21.08
CA ALA A 73 -24.41 -10.25 21.46
C ALA A 73 -24.00 -9.66 22.81
N SER A 74 -23.94 -10.51 23.85
CA SER A 74 -23.46 -10.13 25.18
C SER A 74 -21.98 -10.48 25.31
N ASP A 75 -21.27 -9.72 26.15
CA ASP A 75 -19.88 -10.02 26.55
C ASP A 75 -18.89 -10.22 25.39
N VAL A 76 -19.06 -9.43 24.33
CA VAL A 76 -18.14 -9.47 23.17
C VAL A 76 -16.78 -8.93 23.61
N THR A 77 -15.80 -9.83 23.66
CA THR A 77 -14.42 -9.55 24.03
C THR A 77 -13.46 -9.98 22.92
N TYR A 78 -12.22 -9.54 22.98
CA TYR A 78 -11.17 -10.05 22.11
C TYR A 78 -9.98 -10.53 22.93
N ASP A 79 -9.22 -11.43 22.34
CA ASP A 79 -7.95 -11.92 22.83
C ASP A 79 -6.87 -11.48 21.83
N TYR A 80 -6.02 -10.54 22.25
CA TYR A 80 -5.03 -9.94 21.34
C TYR A 80 -3.97 -10.96 20.89
N GLU A 81 -3.56 -11.90 21.76
CA GLU A 81 -2.62 -12.95 21.39
C GLU A 81 -3.18 -13.85 20.28
N LYS A 82 -4.49 -14.14 20.31
CA LYS A 82 -5.15 -14.90 19.24
C LYS A 82 -5.30 -14.10 17.95
N ILE A 83 -5.49 -12.77 18.03
CA ILE A 83 -5.46 -11.91 16.83
C ILE A 83 -4.06 -11.94 16.21
N VAL A 84 -3.01 -11.86 17.03
CA VAL A 84 -1.63 -11.97 16.56
C VAL A 84 -1.35 -13.35 15.96
N ALA A 85 -1.78 -14.42 16.62
CA ALA A 85 -1.64 -15.80 16.09
C ALA A 85 -2.37 -15.98 14.74
N TYR A 86 -3.59 -15.46 14.59
CA TYR A 86 -4.32 -15.45 13.31
C TYR A 86 -3.57 -14.70 12.21
N LYS A 87 -3.00 -13.54 12.53
CA LYS A 87 -2.16 -12.76 11.62
C LYS A 87 -0.94 -13.57 11.18
N GLU A 88 -0.26 -14.25 12.11
CA GLU A 88 0.93 -15.05 11.83
C GLU A 88 0.58 -16.28 10.97
N GLU A 89 -0.46 -17.03 11.32
CA GLU A 89 -0.93 -18.17 10.53
C GLU A 89 -1.28 -17.76 9.09
N THR A 90 -1.95 -16.61 8.92
CA THR A 90 -2.28 -16.07 7.59
C THR A 90 -1.02 -15.75 6.78
N THR A 91 -0.05 -15.12 7.42
CA THR A 91 1.26 -14.80 6.82
C THR A 91 2.01 -16.07 6.43
N ASP A 92 2.09 -17.04 7.33
CA ASP A 92 2.83 -18.30 7.13
C ASP A 92 2.27 -19.10 5.96
N LYS A 93 0.95 -19.20 5.83
CA LYS A 93 0.30 -19.86 4.68
C LYS A 93 0.71 -19.24 3.35
N LEU A 94 0.77 -17.90 3.28
CA LEU A 94 1.14 -17.21 2.04
C LEU A 94 2.63 -17.33 1.74
N VAL A 95 3.51 -17.25 2.76
CA VAL A 95 4.94 -17.43 2.60
C VAL A 95 5.26 -18.84 2.08
N GLN A 96 4.70 -19.88 2.72
CA GLN A 96 4.82 -21.25 2.26
C GLN A 96 4.32 -21.44 0.81
N GLY A 97 3.24 -20.75 0.44
CA GLY A 97 2.75 -20.73 -0.95
C GLY A 97 3.77 -20.16 -1.92
N VAL A 98 4.44 -19.06 -1.56
CA VAL A 98 5.49 -18.46 -2.41
C VAL A 98 6.72 -19.38 -2.52
N GLU A 99 7.16 -19.96 -1.41
CA GLU A 99 8.27 -20.92 -1.38
C GLU A 99 7.98 -22.13 -2.27
N HIS A 100 6.76 -22.69 -2.16
CA HIS A 100 6.31 -23.76 -3.03
C HIS A 100 6.31 -23.36 -4.51
N LEU A 101 5.83 -22.17 -4.85
CA LEU A 101 5.80 -21.67 -6.22
C LEU A 101 7.21 -21.46 -6.79
N LEU A 102 8.15 -20.94 -6.02
CA LEU A 102 9.55 -20.78 -6.43
C LEU A 102 10.15 -22.16 -6.78
N ASN A 103 10.04 -23.12 -5.88
CA ASN A 103 10.55 -24.48 -6.07
C ASN A 103 9.87 -25.19 -7.24
N ALA A 104 8.54 -25.12 -7.35
CA ALA A 104 7.79 -25.77 -8.43
C ALA A 104 8.09 -25.22 -9.82
N ASN A 105 8.57 -23.96 -9.91
CA ASN A 105 9.00 -23.35 -11.17
C ASN A 105 10.51 -23.50 -11.42
N GLY A 106 11.25 -24.26 -10.60
CA GLY A 106 12.68 -24.53 -10.79
C GLY A 106 13.57 -23.31 -10.53
N VAL A 107 13.13 -22.38 -9.67
CA VAL A 107 13.95 -21.26 -9.20
C VAL A 107 14.85 -21.75 -8.08
N ASP A 108 16.17 -21.56 -8.21
CA ASP A 108 17.13 -21.86 -7.17
C ASP A 108 17.06 -20.79 -6.07
N VAL A 109 16.66 -21.19 -4.86
CA VAL A 109 16.50 -20.27 -3.71
C VAL A 109 17.73 -20.32 -2.81
N TYR A 110 18.28 -19.16 -2.49
CA TYR A 110 19.44 -19.00 -1.61
C TYR A 110 19.07 -18.14 -0.40
N ASP A 111 19.25 -18.71 0.79
CA ASP A 111 19.11 -17.97 2.04
C ASP A 111 20.40 -17.20 2.33
N GLY A 112 20.26 -15.91 2.63
CA GLY A 112 21.35 -15.02 3.00
C GLY A 112 21.24 -13.63 2.39
N LYS A 113 22.18 -12.78 2.77
CA LYS A 113 22.25 -11.40 2.29
C LYS A 113 23.03 -11.32 0.98
N GLY A 114 22.33 -10.93 -0.09
CA GLY A 114 22.91 -10.72 -1.42
C GLY A 114 23.60 -9.35 -1.53
N THR A 115 24.85 -9.36 -2.02
CA THR A 115 25.62 -8.15 -2.33
C THR A 115 26.08 -8.21 -3.79
N LEU A 116 25.72 -7.21 -4.60
CA LEU A 116 26.18 -7.06 -5.97
C LEU A 116 27.68 -6.70 -5.97
N LEU A 117 28.47 -7.47 -6.72
CA LEU A 117 29.90 -7.28 -6.94
C LEU A 117 30.15 -6.88 -8.41
N GLU A 118 31.43 -6.58 -8.75
CA GLU A 118 31.87 -6.39 -10.13
C GLU A 118 31.54 -7.60 -11.02
N GLU A 119 31.54 -7.41 -12.32
CA GLU A 119 31.28 -8.45 -13.33
C GLU A 119 29.95 -9.20 -13.16
N LYS A 120 28.94 -8.53 -12.62
CA LYS A 120 27.59 -9.09 -12.36
C LYS A 120 27.63 -10.37 -11.50
N LYS A 121 28.57 -10.40 -10.56
CA LYS A 121 28.63 -11.42 -9.51
C LYS A 121 27.80 -10.98 -8.32
N VAL A 122 27.21 -11.94 -7.62
CA VAL A 122 26.45 -11.70 -6.41
C VAL A 122 27.02 -12.56 -5.30
N ARG A 123 27.56 -11.92 -4.26
CA ARG A 123 27.97 -12.61 -3.04
C ARG A 123 26.77 -12.78 -2.13
N ILE A 124 26.61 -13.99 -1.63
CA ILE A 124 25.60 -14.34 -0.62
C ILE A 124 26.36 -14.61 0.68
N ARG A 125 26.14 -13.74 1.66
CA ARG A 125 26.73 -13.94 3.00
C ARG A 125 25.89 -14.96 3.75
N LYS A 126 26.55 -16.04 4.20
CA LYS A 126 26.00 -17.10 5.06
C LYS A 126 26.81 -17.20 6.34
N GLU A 127 26.28 -17.94 7.33
CA GLU A 127 26.96 -18.12 8.63
C GLU A 127 28.29 -18.86 8.52
N GLN A 128 28.45 -19.80 7.58
CA GLN A 128 29.61 -20.67 7.49
C GLN A 128 30.57 -20.28 6.36
N GLU A 129 30.07 -20.01 5.17
CA GLU A 129 30.89 -19.68 3.99
C GLU A 129 30.09 -18.86 2.98
N ASP A 130 30.70 -17.80 2.46
CA ASP A 130 30.11 -16.96 1.41
C ASP A 130 30.00 -17.75 0.09
N VAL A 131 28.85 -17.65 -0.58
CA VAL A 131 28.62 -18.20 -1.92
C VAL A 131 28.65 -17.08 -2.92
N VAL A 132 29.26 -17.28 -4.11
CA VAL A 132 29.25 -16.32 -5.21
C VAL A 132 28.52 -16.92 -6.39
N LEU A 133 27.49 -16.22 -6.87
CA LEU A 133 26.78 -16.54 -8.11
C LEU A 133 27.19 -15.59 -9.22
N GLU A 134 27.12 -16.07 -10.46
CA GLU A 134 27.30 -15.27 -11.66
C GLU A 134 25.97 -15.17 -12.41
N GLY A 135 25.53 -13.95 -12.76
CA GLY A 135 24.31 -13.72 -13.53
C GLY A 135 24.59 -12.99 -14.84
N GLU A 136 23.92 -13.38 -15.90
CA GLU A 136 23.91 -12.55 -17.11
C GLU A 136 23.16 -11.25 -16.86
N ASN A 137 22.08 -11.35 -16.07
CA ASN A 137 21.27 -10.21 -15.63
C ASN A 137 21.02 -10.30 -14.13
N ILE A 138 21.07 -9.15 -13.46
CA ILE A 138 20.80 -9.03 -12.02
C ILE A 138 19.58 -8.14 -11.81
N ILE A 139 18.61 -8.59 -11.02
CA ILE A 139 17.44 -7.80 -10.63
C ILE A 139 17.57 -7.46 -9.15
N LEU A 140 17.71 -6.16 -8.85
CA LEU A 140 17.73 -5.62 -7.50
C LEU A 140 16.28 -5.36 -7.03
N ALA A 141 15.80 -6.12 -6.06
CA ALA A 141 14.46 -6.06 -5.51
C ALA A 141 14.45 -6.03 -3.98
N SER A 142 15.46 -5.41 -3.36
CA SER A 142 15.68 -5.35 -1.91
C SER A 142 14.64 -4.50 -1.15
N GLY A 143 13.79 -3.77 -1.88
CA GLY A 143 12.64 -3.06 -1.35
C GLY A 143 13.01 -1.85 -0.48
N SER A 144 12.28 -1.66 0.61
CA SER A 144 12.39 -0.51 1.51
C SER A 144 12.32 -0.91 2.98
N LYS A 145 12.72 0.02 3.85
CA LYS A 145 12.62 -0.06 5.32
C LYS A 145 11.88 1.16 5.87
N PRO A 146 11.29 1.08 7.09
CA PRO A 146 10.67 2.24 7.72
C PRO A 146 11.64 3.42 7.81
N LEU A 147 11.15 4.62 7.50
CA LEU A 147 11.89 5.85 7.71
C LEU A 147 11.71 6.31 9.16
N ILE A 148 12.82 6.57 9.86
CA ILE A 148 12.84 7.17 11.19
C ILE A 148 13.23 8.65 11.05
N LEU A 149 12.46 9.53 11.69
CA LEU A 149 12.77 10.96 11.69
C LEU A 149 14.07 11.23 12.48
N PRO A 150 14.97 12.09 11.98
CA PRO A 150 16.19 12.45 12.67
C PRO A 150 15.93 13.57 13.72
N ILE A 151 15.01 13.32 14.65
CA ILE A 151 14.66 14.22 15.76
C ILE A 151 14.91 13.56 17.09
N PRO A 152 15.09 14.33 18.19
CA PRO A 152 15.37 13.77 19.52
C PRO A 152 14.34 12.74 19.98
N GLY A 153 14.80 11.67 20.63
CA GLY A 153 13.96 10.65 21.28
C GLY A 153 13.38 9.58 20.37
N MET A 154 13.70 9.60 19.06
CA MET A 154 13.19 8.58 18.11
C MET A 154 13.89 7.21 18.26
N ASP A 155 14.94 7.13 19.05
CA ASP A 155 15.68 5.92 19.40
C ASP A 155 15.14 5.22 20.67
N SER A 156 14.11 5.77 21.30
CA SER A 156 13.45 5.16 22.46
C SER A 156 12.81 3.82 22.09
N GLU A 157 12.89 2.83 22.99
CA GLU A 157 12.22 1.52 22.83
C GLU A 157 10.70 1.61 22.72
N ARG A 158 10.11 2.73 23.14
CA ARG A 158 8.67 2.98 23.03
C ARG A 158 8.27 3.71 21.74
N VAL A 159 9.24 4.12 20.93
CA VAL A 159 9.01 4.64 19.59
C VAL A 159 9.12 3.47 18.60
N LEU A 160 7.97 3.05 18.11
CA LEU A 160 7.84 1.85 17.29
C LEU A 160 7.86 2.19 15.80
N THR A 161 8.41 1.30 15.01
CA THR A 161 8.12 1.21 13.58
C THR A 161 6.90 0.33 13.34
N SER A 162 6.38 0.30 12.10
CA SER A 162 5.33 -0.65 11.72
C SER A 162 5.75 -2.10 11.97
N ASP A 163 7.03 -2.44 11.75
CA ASP A 163 7.57 -3.78 11.97
C ASP A 163 7.52 -4.15 13.47
N ALA A 164 7.93 -3.22 14.35
CA ALA A 164 7.90 -3.41 15.81
C ALA A 164 6.45 -3.49 16.34
N LEU A 165 5.53 -2.68 15.79
CA LEU A 165 4.13 -2.69 16.20
C LEU A 165 3.46 -4.04 15.89
N PHE A 166 3.78 -4.69 14.76
CA PHE A 166 3.29 -6.05 14.45
C PHE A 166 3.83 -7.13 15.39
N ALA A 167 4.97 -6.90 16.04
CA ALA A 167 5.59 -7.85 16.96
C ALA A 167 5.08 -7.72 18.41
N MET A 168 4.22 -6.74 18.71
CA MET A 168 3.65 -6.57 20.05
C MET A 168 2.76 -7.74 20.42
N LYS A 169 2.86 -8.16 21.69
CA LYS A 169 2.05 -9.25 22.27
C LYS A 169 0.76 -8.74 22.95
N GLU A 170 0.73 -7.46 23.29
CA GLU A 170 -0.42 -6.80 23.92
C GLU A 170 -0.80 -5.56 23.13
N ALA A 171 -2.10 -5.29 23.02
CA ALA A 171 -2.58 -4.06 22.39
C ALA A 171 -2.22 -2.85 23.28
N PRO A 172 -1.66 -1.76 22.71
CA PRO A 172 -1.42 -0.54 23.47
C PRO A 172 -2.75 0.07 23.94
N LYS A 173 -2.78 0.65 25.15
CA LYS A 173 -3.96 1.39 25.64
C LYS A 173 -4.06 2.77 25.00
N SER A 174 -2.90 3.36 24.67
CA SER A 174 -2.81 4.64 23.99
C SER A 174 -1.63 4.65 22.99
N LEU A 175 -1.82 5.28 21.83
CA LEU A 175 -0.84 5.33 20.76
C LEU A 175 -0.86 6.68 20.07
N ILE A 176 0.29 7.34 20.02
CA ILE A 176 0.52 8.49 19.13
C ILE A 176 1.05 7.97 17.82
N ILE A 177 0.50 8.42 16.69
CA ILE A 177 0.98 8.06 15.36
C ILE A 177 1.55 9.31 14.69
N ILE A 178 2.83 9.31 14.41
CA ILE A 178 3.50 10.38 13.66
C ILE A 178 3.41 10.06 12.17
N GLY A 179 2.74 10.95 11.42
CA GLY A 179 2.39 10.80 10.01
C GLY A 179 0.91 10.52 9.82
N GLY A 180 0.34 10.99 8.70
CA GLY A 180 -1.07 10.81 8.33
C GLY A 180 -1.27 10.06 7.01
N GLY A 181 -0.29 9.26 6.61
CA GLY A 181 -0.31 8.44 5.41
C GLY A 181 -1.17 7.18 5.55
N VAL A 182 -1.12 6.32 4.52
CA VAL A 182 -1.91 5.08 4.44
C VAL A 182 -1.65 4.16 5.65
N ILE A 183 -0.39 3.91 5.99
CA ILE A 183 0.00 3.06 7.12
C ILE A 183 -0.62 3.59 8.43
N SER A 184 -0.55 4.89 8.64
CA SER A 184 -1.06 5.56 9.85
C SER A 184 -2.56 5.38 10.02
N VAL A 185 -3.35 5.67 8.99
CA VAL A 185 -4.81 5.59 9.07
C VAL A 185 -5.33 4.15 9.17
N GLU A 186 -4.60 3.19 8.58
CA GLU A 186 -4.90 1.77 8.71
C GLU A 186 -4.65 1.28 10.14
N PHE A 187 -3.49 1.55 10.73
CA PHE A 187 -3.22 1.22 12.14
C PHE A 187 -4.14 1.96 13.10
N ALA A 188 -4.41 3.25 12.86
CA ALA A 188 -5.38 4.00 13.65
C ALA A 188 -6.76 3.32 13.65
N THR A 189 -7.20 2.79 12.49
CA THR A 189 -8.46 2.05 12.36
C THR A 189 -8.43 0.75 13.18
N VAL A 190 -7.34 -0.04 13.08
CA VAL A 190 -7.19 -1.30 13.83
C VAL A 190 -7.28 -1.05 15.33
N TYR A 191 -6.43 -0.20 15.85
CA TYR A 191 -6.29 -0.03 17.29
C TYR A 191 -7.45 0.77 17.92
N ALA A 192 -8.05 1.71 17.18
CA ALA A 192 -9.29 2.36 17.64
C ALA A 192 -10.46 1.35 17.75
N ASN A 193 -10.59 0.41 16.81
CA ASN A 193 -11.58 -0.66 16.90
C ASN A 193 -11.35 -1.57 18.13
N LEU A 194 -10.11 -1.72 18.59
CA LEU A 194 -9.73 -2.49 19.78
C LEU A 194 -9.78 -1.65 21.08
N GLY A 195 -10.24 -0.39 21.02
CA GLY A 195 -10.41 0.48 22.19
C GLY A 195 -9.17 1.27 22.60
N CYS A 196 -8.11 1.28 21.81
CA CYS A 196 -6.92 2.09 22.03
C CYS A 196 -7.23 3.58 21.81
N LYS A 197 -6.74 4.47 22.69
CA LYS A 197 -6.81 5.92 22.50
C LYS A 197 -5.75 6.34 21.47
N ILE A 198 -6.18 6.90 20.35
CA ILE A 198 -5.30 7.25 19.22
C ILE A 198 -5.21 8.76 19.05
N THR A 199 -3.97 9.25 18.86
CA THR A 199 -3.70 10.61 18.38
C THR A 199 -2.83 10.54 17.13
N ILE A 200 -3.23 11.19 16.03
CA ILE A 200 -2.45 11.31 14.80
C ILE A 200 -1.87 12.71 14.71
N LEU A 201 -0.54 12.81 14.54
CA LEU A 201 0.21 14.04 14.29
C LEU A 201 0.72 14.04 12.85
N GLU A 202 0.13 14.87 11.97
CA GLU A 202 0.48 14.96 10.55
C GLU A 202 1.01 16.37 10.21
N ALA A 203 2.21 16.42 9.67
CA ALA A 203 2.86 17.68 9.30
C ALA A 203 2.19 18.38 8.10
N MET A 204 1.58 17.59 7.20
CA MET A 204 0.84 18.12 6.05
C MET A 204 -0.56 18.61 6.47
N PRO A 205 -1.21 19.49 5.67
CA PRO A 205 -2.53 20.04 6.01
C PRO A 205 -3.68 19.02 5.90
N LYS A 206 -3.45 17.82 5.35
CA LYS A 206 -4.49 16.80 5.17
C LYS A 206 -3.93 15.38 5.36
N LEU A 207 -4.78 14.46 5.82
CA LEU A 207 -4.49 13.02 5.83
C LEU A 207 -4.43 12.49 4.40
N VAL A 208 -3.71 11.37 4.20
CA VAL A 208 -3.54 10.71 2.90
C VAL A 208 -3.31 11.71 1.76
N PRO A 209 -2.23 12.49 1.81
CA PRO A 209 -2.06 13.69 1.00
C PRO A 209 -2.10 13.44 -0.51
N ASN A 210 -1.82 12.22 -0.95
CA ASN A 210 -1.84 11.83 -2.36
C ASN A 210 -3.25 11.49 -2.89
N MET A 211 -4.26 11.41 -2.02
CA MET A 211 -5.65 11.15 -2.40
C MET A 211 -6.42 12.44 -2.73
N ASP A 212 -7.56 12.28 -3.40
CA ASP A 212 -8.50 13.38 -3.66
C ASP A 212 -8.82 14.14 -2.35
N LYS A 213 -8.94 15.46 -2.45
CA LYS A 213 -9.19 16.33 -1.29
C LYS A 213 -10.47 15.97 -0.53
N GLU A 214 -11.50 15.54 -1.26
CA GLU A 214 -12.79 15.18 -0.70
C GLU A 214 -12.70 13.86 0.09
N ILE A 215 -11.90 12.90 -0.39
CA ILE A 215 -11.56 11.68 0.35
C ILE A 215 -10.86 12.05 1.66
N SER A 216 -9.80 12.86 1.60
CA SER A 216 -9.05 13.27 2.80
C SER A 216 -9.92 13.96 3.86
N GLN A 217 -10.84 14.84 3.43
CA GLN A 217 -11.76 15.55 4.32
C GLN A 217 -12.76 14.58 4.96
N ASN A 218 -13.37 13.70 4.17
CA ASN A 218 -14.33 12.72 4.68
C ASN A 218 -13.65 11.72 5.63
N LEU A 219 -12.46 11.23 5.28
CA LEU A 219 -11.68 10.33 6.14
C LEU A 219 -11.40 10.97 7.51
N LYS A 220 -10.93 12.23 7.52
CA LYS A 220 -10.69 12.97 8.78
C LYS A 220 -11.95 13.08 9.64
N MET A 221 -13.10 13.38 9.03
CA MET A 221 -14.38 13.45 9.77
C MET A 221 -14.80 12.09 10.34
N ILE A 222 -14.63 11.02 9.57
CA ILE A 222 -14.98 9.65 9.99
C ILE A 222 -14.10 9.22 11.16
N LEU A 223 -12.79 9.39 11.04
CA LEU A 223 -11.84 8.99 12.09
C LEU A 223 -12.06 9.80 13.38
N LYS A 224 -12.31 11.12 13.27
CA LYS A 224 -12.70 11.94 14.45
C LYS A 224 -13.98 11.46 15.10
N LYS A 225 -15.01 11.09 14.32
CA LYS A 225 -16.26 10.54 14.85
C LYS A 225 -16.05 9.20 15.58
N ARG A 226 -14.97 8.47 15.23
CA ARG A 226 -14.54 7.24 15.92
C ARG A 226 -13.67 7.47 17.16
N GLY A 227 -13.52 8.73 17.60
CA GLY A 227 -12.77 9.10 18.79
C GLY A 227 -11.26 9.23 18.56
N ILE A 228 -10.78 9.20 17.31
CA ILE A 228 -9.37 9.44 17.00
C ILE A 228 -9.11 10.95 17.01
N ASP A 229 -8.15 11.38 17.82
CA ASP A 229 -7.69 12.76 17.80
C ASP A 229 -6.74 13.00 16.62
N ILE A 230 -6.93 14.11 15.89
CA ILE A 230 -6.19 14.33 14.62
C ILE A 230 -5.75 15.77 14.53
N HIS A 231 -4.44 15.97 14.55
CA HIS A 231 -3.75 17.22 14.33
C HIS A 231 -3.08 17.21 12.96
N THR A 232 -3.46 18.13 12.10
CA THR A 232 -2.84 18.35 10.77
C THR A 232 -2.12 19.68 10.77
N SER A 233 -1.09 19.85 9.97
CA SER A 233 -0.10 20.94 10.07
C SER A 233 0.55 20.94 11.45
N ALA A 234 0.79 19.76 12.02
CA ALA A 234 1.40 19.50 13.31
C ALA A 234 2.78 18.89 13.10
N ALA A 235 3.83 19.68 13.30
CA ALA A 235 5.21 19.28 13.07
C ALA A 235 5.85 18.79 14.37
N VAL A 236 6.08 17.49 14.50
CA VAL A 236 6.73 16.88 15.67
C VAL A 236 8.19 17.34 15.74
N GLN A 237 8.62 17.78 16.92
CA GLN A 237 9.95 18.29 17.20
C GLN A 237 10.82 17.28 17.97
N GLY A 238 10.20 16.40 18.74
CA GLY A 238 10.88 15.38 19.52
C GLY A 238 9.93 14.53 20.36
N VAL A 239 10.48 13.49 20.95
CA VAL A 239 9.78 12.58 21.86
C VAL A 239 10.61 12.47 23.15
N THR A 240 9.97 12.59 24.30
CA THR A 240 10.56 12.25 25.59
C THR A 240 9.88 11.01 26.15
N THR A 241 10.62 10.17 26.87
CA THR A 241 10.07 8.96 27.48
C THR A 241 10.44 8.95 28.96
N GLU A 242 9.44 9.00 29.83
CA GLU A 242 9.59 9.00 31.27
C GLU A 242 8.55 8.09 31.89
N ASP A 243 8.93 7.30 32.89
CA ASP A 243 8.04 6.40 33.67
C ASP A 243 7.12 5.54 32.81
N GLY A 244 7.62 5.08 31.67
CA GLY A 244 6.86 4.23 30.74
C GLY A 244 5.85 4.97 29.88
N THR A 245 5.87 6.29 29.85
CA THR A 245 5.00 7.16 29.05
C THR A 245 5.82 7.94 28.02
N CYS A 246 5.36 8.02 26.80
CA CYS A 246 5.92 8.87 25.75
C CYS A 246 5.18 10.21 25.70
N THR A 247 5.94 11.30 25.58
CA THR A 247 5.40 12.64 25.29
C THR A 247 5.96 13.12 23.96
N CYS A 248 5.08 13.34 22.98
CA CYS A 248 5.43 14.01 21.72
C CYS A 248 5.28 15.52 21.87
N HIS A 249 6.36 16.25 21.57
CA HIS A 249 6.38 17.70 21.48
C HIS A 249 6.21 18.09 20.01
N TYR A 250 5.25 18.95 19.70
CA TYR A 250 4.97 19.37 18.32
C TYR A 250 4.51 20.81 18.23
N ILE A 251 4.65 21.40 17.03
CA ILE A 251 4.18 22.74 16.73
C ILE A 251 2.91 22.64 15.87
N GLU A 252 1.81 23.23 16.33
CA GLU A 252 0.58 23.41 15.57
C GLU A 252 0.14 24.87 15.65
N LYS A 253 -0.09 25.53 14.50
CA LYS A 253 -0.47 26.96 14.42
C LYS A 253 0.50 27.90 15.17
N ASP A 254 1.80 27.65 15.00
CA ASP A 254 2.88 28.40 15.64
C ASP A 254 2.88 28.34 17.19
N GLN A 255 2.20 27.36 17.76
CA GLN A 255 2.17 27.11 19.20
C GLN A 255 2.81 25.76 19.53
N GLU A 256 3.63 25.73 20.56
CA GLU A 256 4.13 24.50 21.14
C GLU A 256 3.00 23.75 21.83
N GLN A 257 2.90 22.48 21.54
CA GLN A 257 1.91 21.56 22.08
C GLN A 257 2.57 20.26 22.47
N GLU A 258 1.93 19.51 23.37
CA GLU A 258 2.38 18.18 23.74
C GLU A 258 1.20 17.21 23.85
N VAL A 259 1.48 15.93 23.65
CA VAL A 259 0.52 14.84 23.84
C VAL A 259 1.25 13.61 24.34
N THR A 260 0.59 12.85 25.22
CA THR A 260 1.16 11.67 25.88
C THR A 260 0.45 10.37 25.48
N ALA A 261 1.20 9.28 25.40
CA ALA A 261 0.68 7.91 25.20
C ALA A 261 1.69 6.85 25.70
N ASP A 262 1.24 5.59 25.76
CA ASP A 262 2.12 4.46 26.11
C ASP A 262 3.21 4.25 25.07
N TYR A 263 2.88 4.44 23.79
CA TYR A 263 3.78 4.23 22.67
C TYR A 263 3.60 5.29 21.58
N VAL A 264 4.65 5.44 20.77
CA VAL A 264 4.63 6.26 19.54
C VAL A 264 4.89 5.35 18.35
N LEU A 265 4.08 5.46 17.30
CA LEU A 265 4.33 4.84 16.01
C LEU A 265 4.93 5.88 15.05
N CYS A 266 6.14 5.65 14.57
CA CYS A 266 6.71 6.43 13.48
C CYS A 266 6.26 5.85 12.12
N ALA A 267 5.35 6.54 11.43
CA ALA A 267 4.77 6.10 10.16
C ALA A 267 4.82 7.21 9.09
N VAL A 268 5.97 7.89 9.01
CA VAL A 268 6.21 9.05 8.11
C VAL A 268 6.64 8.65 6.70
N GLY A 269 6.72 7.35 6.41
CA GLY A 269 7.09 6.82 5.11
C GLY A 269 8.15 5.73 5.18
N ARG A 270 8.71 5.42 4.01
CA ARG A 270 9.72 4.37 3.84
C ARG A 270 10.89 4.88 3.01
N CYS A 271 12.09 4.38 3.29
CA CYS A 271 13.29 4.66 2.52
C CYS A 271 13.81 3.37 1.85
N PRO A 272 14.52 3.47 0.70
CA PRO A 272 15.08 2.33 0.01
C PRO A 272 16.01 1.51 0.91
N ASN A 273 15.98 0.17 0.77
CA ASN A 273 16.87 -0.71 1.49
C ASN A 273 18.12 -1.03 0.65
N THR A 274 19.15 -0.21 0.80
CA THR A 274 20.43 -0.35 0.09
C THR A 274 21.57 -0.83 1.00
N ASP A 275 21.28 -1.16 2.25
CA ASP A 275 22.27 -1.54 3.24
C ASP A 275 22.98 -2.84 2.84
N GLY A 276 24.30 -2.73 2.49
CA GLY A 276 25.11 -3.87 2.05
C GLY A 276 24.70 -4.50 0.71
N LEU A 277 23.85 -3.80 -0.06
CA LEU A 277 23.42 -4.26 -1.39
C LEU A 277 24.55 -4.17 -2.42
N PHE A 278 25.51 -3.25 -2.25
CA PHE A 278 26.59 -3.00 -3.18
C PHE A 278 27.94 -3.30 -2.54
N GLY A 279 28.85 -3.94 -3.30
CA GLY A 279 30.27 -4.06 -2.95
C GLY A 279 31.01 -2.72 -3.05
N GLU A 280 32.24 -2.67 -2.55
CA GLU A 280 33.01 -1.42 -2.41
C GLU A 280 33.18 -0.65 -3.73
N ASN A 281 33.39 -1.36 -4.85
CA ASN A 281 33.66 -0.78 -6.17
C ASN A 281 32.47 -0.79 -7.12
N VAL A 282 31.28 -1.23 -6.65
CA VAL A 282 30.08 -1.36 -7.48
C VAL A 282 28.98 -0.50 -6.92
N LYS A 283 28.62 0.55 -7.65
CA LYS A 283 27.53 1.42 -7.28
C LYS A 283 26.84 1.96 -8.53
N PRO A 284 25.58 1.65 -8.76
CA PRO A 284 24.81 2.31 -9.81
C PRO A 284 24.59 3.78 -9.47
N ASP A 285 24.20 4.59 -10.45
CA ASP A 285 23.77 5.96 -10.20
C ASP A 285 22.57 5.98 -9.27
N MET A 286 22.65 6.87 -8.28
CA MET A 286 21.62 6.96 -7.23
C MET A 286 21.28 8.40 -6.92
N GLU A 287 20.02 8.64 -6.59
CA GLU A 287 19.54 9.93 -6.05
C GLU A 287 18.68 9.68 -4.82
N ARG A 288 18.93 10.41 -3.73
CA ARG A 288 18.19 10.27 -2.44
C ARG A 288 18.08 8.82 -1.95
N GLY A 289 19.13 8.03 -2.13
CA GLY A 289 19.18 6.62 -1.75
C GLY A 289 18.46 5.66 -2.70
N ARG A 290 17.86 6.13 -3.80
CA ARG A 290 17.18 5.34 -4.81
C ARG A 290 18.07 5.08 -6.00
N VAL A 291 17.99 3.88 -6.55
CA VAL A 291 18.68 3.52 -7.80
C VAL A 291 17.99 4.22 -8.96
N LEU A 292 18.78 4.93 -9.78
CA LEU A 292 18.28 5.52 -11.02
C LEU A 292 18.21 4.43 -12.11
N VAL A 293 17.09 4.38 -12.81
CA VAL A 293 16.83 3.43 -13.88
C VAL A 293 16.26 4.11 -15.12
N ASN A 294 16.51 3.52 -16.27
CA ASN A 294 15.88 3.94 -17.52
C ASN A 294 14.44 3.37 -17.66
N ALA A 295 13.77 3.62 -18.78
CA ALA A 295 12.43 3.12 -19.07
C ALA A 295 12.31 1.58 -19.10
N ASN A 296 13.43 0.87 -19.14
CA ASN A 296 13.51 -0.58 -19.10
C ASN A 296 13.84 -1.13 -17.71
N PHE A 297 13.86 -0.29 -16.68
CA PHE A 297 14.30 -0.59 -15.32
C PHE A 297 15.80 -0.94 -15.21
N GLU A 298 16.60 -0.72 -16.25
CA GLU A 298 18.04 -0.94 -16.23
C GLU A 298 18.75 0.25 -15.57
N SER A 299 19.69 -0.04 -14.67
CA SER A 299 20.50 0.96 -13.99
C SER A 299 21.62 1.48 -14.89
N SER A 300 22.51 2.34 -14.36
CA SER A 300 23.73 2.76 -15.07
C SER A 300 24.76 1.63 -15.28
N ILE A 301 24.56 0.48 -14.65
CA ILE A 301 25.39 -0.71 -14.85
C ILE A 301 24.67 -1.65 -15.82
N PRO A 302 25.24 -1.93 -17.03
CA PRO A 302 24.61 -2.78 -18.03
C PRO A 302 24.28 -4.18 -17.50
N GLY A 303 23.04 -4.64 -17.73
CA GLY A 303 22.52 -5.92 -17.26
C GLY A 303 22.17 -5.95 -15.77
N VAL A 304 22.16 -4.79 -15.10
CA VAL A 304 21.68 -4.65 -13.71
C VAL A 304 20.42 -3.81 -13.69
N TYR A 305 19.33 -4.41 -13.25
CA TYR A 305 17.98 -3.84 -13.18
C TYR A 305 17.59 -3.57 -11.73
N ALA A 306 16.73 -2.58 -11.49
CA ALA A 306 16.18 -2.34 -10.17
C ALA A 306 14.67 -2.08 -10.27
N ILE A 307 13.90 -2.61 -9.30
CA ILE A 307 12.43 -2.57 -9.26
C ILE A 307 11.89 -2.30 -7.86
N GLY A 308 10.62 -1.93 -7.80
CA GLY A 308 9.86 -1.73 -6.57
C GLY A 308 10.33 -0.52 -5.77
N ASP A 309 10.29 -0.62 -4.45
CA ASP A 309 10.58 0.48 -3.53
C ASP A 309 12.04 0.99 -3.59
N LEU A 310 12.91 0.27 -4.28
CA LEU A 310 14.31 0.63 -4.45
C LEU A 310 14.51 1.78 -5.45
N ILE A 311 13.54 2.02 -6.35
CA ILE A 311 13.57 3.05 -7.39
C ILE A 311 12.58 4.19 -7.10
N PHE A 312 12.59 5.23 -7.94
CA PHE A 312 11.56 6.26 -7.92
C PHE A 312 10.22 5.73 -8.43
N GLY A 313 9.12 6.28 -7.90
CA GLY A 313 7.76 5.89 -8.26
C GLY A 313 6.91 5.53 -7.04
N VAL A 314 5.84 4.80 -7.28
CA VAL A 314 4.91 4.39 -6.23
C VAL A 314 5.43 3.16 -5.47
N GLN A 315 5.40 3.23 -4.14
CA GLN A 315 5.84 2.14 -3.26
C GLN A 315 4.65 1.22 -2.94
N LEU A 316 4.25 0.40 -3.93
CA LEU A 316 3.11 -0.51 -3.84
C LEU A 316 3.49 -1.91 -4.33
N ALA A 317 3.04 -2.93 -3.62
CA ALA A 317 3.38 -4.32 -3.90
C ALA A 317 3.01 -4.76 -5.33
N HIS A 318 1.80 -4.40 -5.80
CA HIS A 318 1.34 -4.73 -7.15
C HIS A 318 2.10 -3.97 -8.25
N ALA A 319 2.56 -2.75 -7.99
CA ALA A 319 3.43 -2.03 -8.91
C ALA A 319 4.79 -2.74 -9.03
N ALA A 320 5.40 -3.13 -7.90
CA ALA A 320 6.65 -3.89 -7.89
C ALA A 320 6.50 -5.23 -8.62
N SER A 321 5.40 -5.96 -8.40
CA SER A 321 5.10 -7.21 -9.10
C SER A 321 4.98 -7.01 -10.62
N ALA A 322 4.25 -5.98 -11.05
CA ALA A 322 4.09 -5.64 -12.46
C ALA A 322 5.44 -5.26 -13.11
N GLN A 323 6.27 -4.46 -12.42
CA GLN A 323 7.62 -4.13 -12.86
C GLN A 323 8.48 -5.40 -13.02
N GLY A 324 8.39 -6.34 -12.06
CA GLY A 324 9.08 -7.62 -12.11
C GLY A 324 8.69 -8.46 -13.32
N ILE A 325 7.39 -8.50 -13.67
CA ILE A 325 6.90 -9.18 -14.88
C ILE A 325 7.47 -8.53 -16.14
N VAL A 326 7.39 -7.20 -16.23
CA VAL A 326 7.89 -6.43 -17.39
C VAL A 326 9.39 -6.65 -17.61
N VAL A 327 10.20 -6.62 -16.55
CA VAL A 327 11.63 -6.87 -16.65
C VAL A 327 11.90 -8.31 -17.11
N ALA A 328 11.23 -9.30 -16.51
CA ALA A 328 11.41 -10.70 -16.90
C ALA A 328 11.01 -10.96 -18.37
N GLU A 329 9.93 -10.34 -18.86
CA GLU A 329 9.50 -10.44 -20.25
C GLU A 329 10.52 -9.84 -21.21
N LYS A 330 11.07 -8.66 -20.90
CA LYS A 330 12.13 -8.02 -21.69
C LYS A 330 13.40 -8.85 -21.74
N LEU A 331 13.83 -9.42 -20.59
CA LEU A 331 14.99 -10.30 -20.54
C LEU A 331 14.81 -11.56 -21.39
N ALA A 332 13.59 -12.04 -21.55
CA ALA A 332 13.24 -13.16 -22.44
C ALA A 332 12.96 -12.72 -23.89
N GLY A 333 13.25 -11.47 -24.27
CA GLY A 333 13.02 -10.93 -25.61
C GLY A 333 11.55 -10.76 -25.99
N LYS A 334 10.66 -10.56 -25.01
CA LYS A 334 9.22 -10.36 -25.24
C LYS A 334 8.81 -8.91 -25.02
N GLU A 335 7.75 -8.50 -25.69
CA GLU A 335 7.07 -7.24 -25.39
C GLU A 335 6.37 -7.32 -24.06
N PRO A 336 6.38 -6.21 -23.27
CA PRO A 336 5.69 -6.15 -21.98
C PRO A 336 4.19 -6.39 -22.10
N SER A 337 3.65 -7.28 -21.28
CA SER A 337 2.21 -7.60 -21.24
C SER A 337 1.40 -6.67 -20.34
N ILE A 338 2.04 -5.84 -19.51
CA ILE A 338 1.39 -4.95 -18.54
C ILE A 338 1.74 -3.50 -18.85
N ASP A 339 0.71 -2.65 -18.91
CA ASP A 339 0.85 -1.20 -18.92
C ASP A 339 1.02 -0.69 -17.48
N LEU A 340 2.15 -0.04 -17.21
CA LEU A 340 2.51 0.49 -15.90
C LEU A 340 2.05 1.95 -15.68
N SER A 341 1.39 2.56 -16.67
CA SER A 341 0.96 3.97 -16.60
C SER A 341 -0.13 4.21 -15.57
N ILE A 342 -0.97 3.19 -15.30
CA ILE A 342 -2.10 3.28 -14.37
C ILE A 342 -1.88 2.31 -13.20
N VAL A 343 -1.58 2.89 -12.05
CA VAL A 343 -1.39 2.13 -10.81
C VAL A 343 -2.51 2.49 -9.82
N PRO A 344 -3.36 1.54 -9.43
CA PRO A 344 -4.40 1.82 -8.44
C PRO A 344 -3.81 2.02 -7.05
N GLY A 345 -4.36 2.97 -6.30
CA GLY A 345 -4.07 3.17 -4.88
C GLY A 345 -5.22 2.70 -4.02
N CYS A 346 -4.93 1.95 -2.95
CA CYS A 346 -5.93 1.41 -2.02
C CYS A 346 -5.56 1.72 -0.57
N VAL A 347 -6.57 2.06 0.24
CA VAL A 347 -6.46 2.26 1.69
C VAL A 347 -7.58 1.46 2.36
N TYR A 348 -7.19 0.59 3.28
CA TYR A 348 -8.11 -0.38 3.90
C TYR A 348 -8.67 0.16 5.22
N THR A 349 -9.21 1.38 5.17
CA THR A 349 -10.00 1.95 6.25
C THR A 349 -11.45 1.46 6.17
N ASP A 350 -12.31 1.97 7.03
CA ASP A 350 -13.75 1.73 6.97
C ASP A 350 -14.50 3.08 6.95
N PRO A 351 -15.11 3.46 5.80
CA PRO A 351 -15.13 2.71 4.53
C PRO A 351 -13.75 2.62 3.86
N GLU A 352 -13.60 1.64 2.96
CA GLU A 352 -12.41 1.50 2.12
C GLU A 352 -12.26 2.69 1.17
N ILE A 353 -11.02 2.96 0.76
CA ILE A 353 -10.70 4.00 -0.21
C ILE A 353 -9.91 3.37 -1.36
N ALA A 354 -10.26 3.74 -2.60
CA ALA A 354 -9.51 3.35 -3.77
C ALA A 354 -9.50 4.46 -4.83
N SER A 355 -8.41 4.52 -5.59
CA SER A 355 -8.26 5.49 -6.67
C SER A 355 -7.49 4.88 -7.85
N ALA A 356 -7.80 5.31 -9.05
CA ALA A 356 -7.04 5.02 -10.26
C ALA A 356 -7.05 6.24 -11.19
N GLY A 357 -5.97 6.46 -11.92
CA GLY A 357 -5.83 7.60 -12.84
C GLY A 357 -5.79 8.96 -12.13
N MET A 358 -6.24 9.99 -12.81
CA MET A 358 -6.15 11.39 -12.37
C MET A 358 -7.30 11.80 -11.45
N THR A 359 -7.00 12.63 -10.45
CA THR A 359 -8.03 13.40 -9.76
C THR A 359 -8.48 14.57 -10.64
N GLU A 360 -9.65 15.15 -10.33
CA GLU A 360 -10.13 16.37 -10.99
C GLU A 360 -9.11 17.52 -10.90
N ASP A 361 -8.48 17.71 -9.73
CA ASP A 361 -7.51 18.78 -9.53
C ASP A 361 -6.22 18.54 -10.35
N GLN A 362 -5.78 17.27 -10.49
CA GLN A 362 -4.63 16.91 -11.33
C GLN A 362 -4.95 17.12 -12.83
N ALA A 363 -6.13 16.72 -13.30
CA ALA A 363 -6.52 16.93 -14.67
C ALA A 363 -6.56 18.43 -15.01
N LYS A 364 -7.16 19.26 -14.15
CA LYS A 364 -7.19 20.72 -14.31
C LYS A 364 -5.80 21.34 -14.30
N ALA A 365 -4.91 20.88 -13.40
CA ALA A 365 -3.51 21.35 -13.34
C ALA A 365 -2.73 21.03 -14.64
N ASN A 366 -3.10 19.92 -15.32
CA ASN A 366 -2.55 19.54 -16.62
C ASN A 366 -3.24 20.21 -17.80
N GLY A 367 -4.18 21.16 -17.58
CA GLY A 367 -4.90 21.88 -18.62
C GLY A 367 -5.96 21.05 -19.34
N ILE A 368 -6.39 19.92 -18.78
CA ILE A 368 -7.40 19.04 -19.36
C ILE A 368 -8.79 19.48 -18.88
N ALA A 369 -9.68 19.78 -19.80
CA ALA A 369 -11.09 20.05 -19.51
C ALA A 369 -11.79 18.75 -19.16
N VAL A 370 -12.43 18.68 -17.96
CA VAL A 370 -13.04 17.47 -17.45
C VAL A 370 -14.45 17.66 -16.96
N LYS A 371 -15.25 16.61 -17.12
CA LYS A 371 -16.52 16.42 -16.44
C LYS A 371 -16.33 15.45 -15.28
N CYS A 372 -17.10 15.65 -14.18
CA CYS A 372 -17.09 14.78 -13.03
C CYS A 372 -18.52 14.33 -12.71
N GLY A 373 -18.70 13.01 -12.64
CA GLY A 373 -19.92 12.40 -12.12
C GLY A 373 -19.68 11.86 -10.71
N LYS A 374 -20.67 11.96 -9.85
CA LYS A 374 -20.55 11.54 -8.45
C LYS A 374 -21.84 10.93 -7.94
N PHE A 375 -21.72 9.74 -7.37
CA PHE A 375 -22.82 9.06 -6.69
C PHE A 375 -22.52 8.91 -5.20
N ILE A 376 -23.52 9.23 -4.36
CA ILE A 376 -23.41 9.09 -2.89
C ILE A 376 -23.98 7.75 -2.47
N MET A 377 -23.21 6.96 -1.75
CA MET A 377 -23.52 5.57 -1.42
C MET A 377 -24.73 5.40 -0.48
N SER A 378 -25.18 6.45 0.19
CA SER A 378 -26.44 6.40 0.96
C SER A 378 -27.69 6.22 0.10
N ALA A 379 -27.58 6.37 -1.22
CA ALA A 379 -28.66 6.04 -2.15
C ALA A 379 -28.51 4.64 -2.78
N ASN A 380 -27.45 3.89 -2.45
CA ASN A 380 -27.20 2.55 -2.97
C ASN A 380 -27.88 1.48 -2.12
N GLY A 381 -28.72 0.63 -2.73
CA GLY A 381 -29.49 -0.38 -2.01
C GLY A 381 -28.63 -1.36 -1.22
N LYS A 382 -27.48 -1.80 -1.75
CA LYS A 382 -26.57 -2.71 -1.03
C LYS A 382 -25.96 -2.04 0.20
N SER A 383 -25.57 -0.77 0.07
CA SER A 383 -25.02 0.02 1.18
C SER A 383 -26.03 0.17 2.33
N ILE A 384 -27.31 0.38 2.00
CA ILE A 384 -28.41 0.46 2.99
C ILE A 384 -28.59 -0.90 3.69
N ILE A 385 -28.64 -2.00 2.94
CA ILE A 385 -28.75 -3.37 3.49
C ILE A 385 -27.66 -3.68 4.50
N THR A 386 -26.42 -3.29 4.20
CA THR A 386 -25.24 -3.56 5.06
C THR A 386 -24.97 -2.48 6.08
N GLN A 387 -25.74 -1.36 6.05
CA GLN A 387 -25.50 -0.15 6.85
C GLN A 387 -24.09 0.44 6.66
N GLU A 388 -23.54 0.30 5.45
CA GLU A 388 -22.25 0.83 5.02
C GLU A 388 -22.46 1.97 4.00
N GLU A 389 -23.35 2.90 4.36
CA GLU A 389 -23.87 3.97 3.49
C GLU A 389 -22.90 5.14 3.30
N ARG A 390 -21.85 5.19 4.15
CA ARG A 390 -20.93 6.32 4.14
C ARG A 390 -19.99 6.27 2.96
N GLY A 391 -19.99 7.36 2.17
CA GLY A 391 -19.00 7.55 1.12
C GLY A 391 -19.62 7.87 -0.24
N PHE A 392 -18.78 7.76 -1.26
CA PHE A 392 -19.14 8.14 -2.63
C PHE A 392 -18.23 7.44 -3.65
N ILE A 393 -18.70 7.42 -4.89
CA ILE A 393 -17.94 7.10 -6.10
C ILE A 393 -17.89 8.35 -6.97
N LYS A 394 -16.69 8.81 -7.35
CA LYS A 394 -16.46 9.97 -8.22
C LYS A 394 -15.65 9.53 -9.43
N VAL A 395 -16.15 9.85 -10.61
CA VAL A 395 -15.52 9.55 -11.91
C VAL A 395 -15.11 10.86 -12.58
N VAL A 396 -13.91 10.85 -13.16
CA VAL A 396 -13.36 11.98 -13.92
C VAL A 396 -13.24 11.54 -15.38
N ALA A 397 -13.86 12.25 -16.30
CA ALA A 397 -13.80 11.99 -17.73
C ALA A 397 -13.36 13.24 -18.50
N ASP A 398 -12.64 13.04 -19.59
CA ASP A 398 -12.29 14.09 -20.54
C ASP A 398 -13.57 14.65 -21.17
N GLU A 399 -13.74 15.98 -21.15
CA GLU A 399 -14.96 16.63 -21.61
C GLU A 399 -15.19 16.50 -23.11
N ALA A 400 -14.10 16.49 -23.89
CA ALA A 400 -14.18 16.47 -25.35
C ALA A 400 -14.37 15.06 -25.91
N THR A 401 -13.72 14.06 -25.31
CA THR A 401 -13.69 12.69 -25.85
C THR A 401 -14.56 11.70 -25.07
N GLY A 402 -14.99 12.06 -23.86
CA GLY A 402 -15.70 11.17 -22.95
C GLY A 402 -14.84 10.04 -22.38
N LYS A 403 -13.50 10.02 -22.60
CA LYS A 403 -12.62 9.00 -22.07
C LYS A 403 -12.51 9.11 -20.56
N ILE A 404 -12.50 7.96 -19.88
CA ILE A 404 -12.29 7.90 -18.44
C ILE A 404 -10.81 8.24 -18.15
N LEU A 405 -10.61 9.26 -17.32
CA LEU A 405 -9.29 9.71 -16.88
C LEU A 405 -8.95 9.29 -15.46
N GLY A 406 -9.97 9.07 -14.63
CA GLY A 406 -9.76 8.68 -13.25
C GLY A 406 -11.04 8.35 -12.50
N ALA A 407 -10.85 7.64 -11.37
CA ALA A 407 -11.91 7.36 -10.42
C ALA A 407 -11.39 7.47 -8.99
N GLN A 408 -12.24 7.99 -8.11
CA GLN A 408 -11.97 8.17 -6.68
C GLN A 408 -13.15 7.58 -5.91
N MET A 409 -12.87 6.57 -5.12
CA MET A 409 -13.90 5.81 -4.40
C MET A 409 -13.62 5.83 -2.91
N MET A 410 -14.66 6.06 -2.12
CA MET A 410 -14.67 5.90 -0.68
C MET A 410 -15.97 5.20 -0.32
N CYS A 411 -15.97 3.89 -0.23
CA CYS A 411 -17.15 3.09 0.06
C CYS A 411 -16.77 1.65 0.43
N ALA A 412 -17.72 0.85 0.87
CA ALA A 412 -17.50 -0.57 1.05
C ALA A 412 -17.08 -1.22 -0.29
N ARG A 413 -16.09 -2.11 -0.24
CA ARG A 413 -15.53 -2.82 -1.39
C ARG A 413 -14.89 -1.92 -2.47
N ALA A 414 -14.51 -0.71 -2.13
CA ALA A 414 -13.83 0.18 -3.08
C ALA A 414 -12.56 -0.45 -3.64
N THR A 415 -11.79 -1.14 -2.79
CA THR A 415 -10.53 -1.79 -3.17
C THR A 415 -10.71 -2.96 -4.14
N ASP A 416 -11.85 -3.66 -4.09
CA ASP A 416 -12.19 -4.72 -5.03
C ASP A 416 -12.74 -4.14 -6.36
N MET A 417 -13.50 -3.04 -6.30
CA MET A 417 -14.18 -2.46 -7.46
C MET A 417 -13.29 -1.59 -8.36
N ILE A 418 -12.20 -1.03 -7.83
CA ILE A 418 -11.33 -0.10 -8.57
C ILE A 418 -10.72 -0.72 -9.84
N GLY A 419 -10.58 -2.05 -9.88
CA GLY A 419 -10.08 -2.79 -11.04
C GLY A 419 -10.87 -2.54 -12.33
N GLU A 420 -12.17 -2.24 -12.24
CA GLU A 420 -13.00 -1.86 -13.40
C GLU A 420 -12.47 -0.58 -14.06
N PHE A 421 -12.14 0.42 -13.24
CA PHE A 421 -11.59 1.68 -13.73
C PHE A 421 -10.15 1.56 -14.23
N VAL A 422 -9.32 0.73 -13.58
CA VAL A 422 -7.97 0.44 -14.10
C VAL A 422 -8.07 -0.10 -15.52
N THR A 423 -8.93 -1.10 -15.73
CA THR A 423 -9.16 -1.68 -17.05
C THR A 423 -9.68 -0.65 -18.06
N ALA A 424 -10.64 0.17 -17.64
CA ALA A 424 -11.23 1.20 -18.51
C ALA A 424 -10.19 2.26 -18.93
N ILE A 425 -9.41 2.78 -18.00
CA ILE A 425 -8.43 3.83 -18.27
C ILE A 425 -7.30 3.28 -19.16
N THR A 426 -6.74 2.11 -18.80
CA THR A 426 -5.67 1.48 -19.58
C THR A 426 -6.08 1.21 -21.04
N ASN A 427 -7.34 0.87 -21.28
CA ASN A 427 -7.85 0.64 -22.64
C ASN A 427 -8.48 1.88 -23.30
N GLY A 428 -8.38 3.06 -22.68
CA GLY A 428 -8.91 4.31 -23.21
C GLY A 428 -10.42 4.31 -23.42
N MET A 429 -11.17 3.56 -22.58
CA MET A 429 -12.63 3.45 -22.68
C MET A 429 -13.31 4.77 -22.35
N THR A 430 -14.45 4.99 -23.04
CA THR A 430 -15.33 6.14 -22.77
C THR A 430 -16.41 5.81 -21.74
N VAL A 431 -17.06 6.85 -21.21
CA VAL A 431 -18.24 6.74 -20.34
C VAL A 431 -19.33 5.89 -21.01
N GLU A 432 -19.64 6.16 -22.28
CA GLU A 432 -20.63 5.39 -23.05
C GLU A 432 -20.29 3.90 -23.13
N GLN A 433 -19.00 3.55 -23.37
CA GLN A 433 -18.58 2.16 -23.46
C GLN A 433 -18.70 1.43 -22.11
N MET A 434 -18.39 2.11 -20.98
CA MET A 434 -18.58 1.53 -19.66
C MET A 434 -20.07 1.35 -19.29
N LEU A 435 -20.94 2.23 -19.73
CA LEU A 435 -22.39 2.15 -19.50
C LEU A 435 -23.08 1.01 -20.27
N ARG A 436 -22.46 0.44 -21.31
CA ARG A 436 -22.98 -0.74 -22.02
C ARG A 436 -22.99 -1.99 -21.15
N GLY A 437 -22.16 -2.05 -20.11
CA GLY A 437 -22.09 -3.18 -19.17
C GLY A 437 -23.21 -3.11 -18.14
N MET A 438 -24.10 -4.12 -18.11
CA MET A 438 -25.12 -4.25 -17.07
C MET A 438 -24.46 -4.61 -15.74
N ARG A 439 -24.89 -3.97 -14.64
CA ARG A 439 -24.46 -4.29 -13.28
C ARG A 439 -25.51 -5.08 -12.52
N SER A 440 -25.07 -6.06 -11.74
CA SER A 440 -25.98 -6.92 -10.97
C SER A 440 -26.57 -6.17 -9.77
N HIS A 441 -27.81 -6.52 -9.41
CA HIS A 441 -28.57 -5.94 -8.30
C HIS A 441 -28.88 -6.99 -7.21
N PRO A 442 -28.75 -6.63 -5.89
CA PRO A 442 -28.17 -5.40 -5.34
C PRO A 442 -26.67 -5.55 -5.09
N THR A 443 -25.88 -4.61 -5.55
CA THR A 443 -24.42 -4.56 -5.37
C THR A 443 -23.92 -3.14 -5.07
N TYR A 444 -22.72 -3.00 -4.49
CA TYR A 444 -22.05 -1.70 -4.38
C TYR A 444 -21.64 -1.16 -5.76
N ASN A 445 -21.37 -2.06 -6.71
CA ASN A 445 -20.92 -1.74 -8.06
C ASN A 445 -21.94 -0.93 -8.87
N GLU A 446 -23.25 -1.02 -8.54
CA GLU A 446 -24.28 -0.17 -9.17
C GLU A 446 -23.98 1.31 -9.01
N GLY A 447 -23.32 1.71 -7.90
CA GLY A 447 -22.89 3.10 -7.70
C GLY A 447 -21.89 3.60 -8.75
N ILE A 448 -21.15 2.72 -9.42
CA ILE A 448 -20.31 3.07 -10.58
C ILE A 448 -21.20 3.48 -11.76
N GLY A 449 -22.27 2.73 -12.05
CA GLY A 449 -23.22 3.07 -13.09
C GLY A 449 -23.82 4.44 -12.90
N GLU A 450 -24.36 4.70 -11.71
CA GLU A 450 -24.96 6.00 -11.36
C GLU A 450 -23.95 7.17 -11.46
N ALA A 451 -22.71 6.96 -11.04
CA ALA A 451 -21.67 7.98 -11.18
C ALA A 451 -21.28 8.25 -12.63
N LEU A 452 -21.31 7.23 -13.49
CA LEU A 452 -21.09 7.37 -14.93
C LEU A 452 -22.29 8.06 -15.62
N GLU A 453 -23.53 7.70 -15.27
CA GLU A 453 -24.74 8.33 -15.80
C GLU A 453 -24.85 9.80 -15.40
N GLU A 454 -24.37 10.17 -14.18
CA GLU A 454 -24.35 11.58 -13.73
C GLU A 454 -23.46 12.46 -14.62
N LEU A 455 -22.40 11.90 -15.24
CA LEU A 455 -21.57 12.61 -16.23
C LEU A 455 -22.36 13.06 -17.45
N GLU A 456 -23.36 12.27 -17.83
CA GLU A 456 -24.24 12.55 -18.99
C GLU A 456 -25.56 13.23 -18.56
N GLY A 457 -25.75 13.50 -17.26
CA GLY A 457 -26.96 14.08 -16.70
C GLY A 457 -28.18 13.16 -16.73
N GLY A 458 -27.94 11.83 -16.85
CA GLY A 458 -28.95 10.79 -16.97
C GLY A 458 -29.17 9.92 -15.75
N ALA A 459 -28.43 10.13 -14.66
CA ALA A 459 -28.50 9.30 -13.47
C ALA A 459 -29.94 9.26 -12.87
N VAL A 460 -30.47 8.04 -12.72
CA VAL A 460 -31.87 7.84 -12.32
C VAL A 460 -32.05 8.02 -10.81
N HIS A 461 -31.05 7.62 -10.01
CA HIS A 461 -31.12 7.68 -8.56
C HIS A 461 -30.34 8.86 -7.96
N VAL A 462 -30.07 9.89 -8.75
CA VAL A 462 -29.46 11.16 -8.34
C VAL A 462 -30.44 12.31 -8.46
N VAL A 463 -30.58 13.10 -7.41
CA VAL A 463 -31.45 14.29 -7.45
C VAL A 463 -30.85 15.32 -8.42
N PRO A 464 -31.60 15.81 -9.41
CA PRO A 464 -31.10 16.78 -10.37
C PRO A 464 -30.55 18.04 -9.68
N ARG A 465 -29.37 18.49 -10.11
CA ARG A 465 -28.83 19.77 -9.64
C ARG A 465 -29.76 20.90 -10.15
N LYS A 466 -30.22 21.76 -9.24
CA LYS A 466 -30.97 22.96 -9.66
C LYS A 466 -30.07 23.74 -10.63
N LYS A 467 -30.55 23.95 -11.86
CA LYS A 467 -29.88 24.90 -12.77
C LYS A 467 -29.85 26.27 -12.09
N LYS A 468 -28.64 26.79 -11.85
CA LYS A 468 -28.43 28.14 -11.35
C LYS A 468 -28.78 29.15 -12.44
#